data_d907c442e5e04dc4b6b83f8d0293ab1a
#
_entry.id   d907c442e5e04dc4b6b83f8d0293ab1a
#
_cell.length_a   1.000
_cell.length_b   1.000
_cell.length_c   1.000
_cell.angle_alpha   90.00
_cell.angle_beta   90.00
_cell.angle_gamma   90.00
#
_symmetry.space_group_name_H-M   'P 1'
#
loop_
_entity.id
_entity.type
_entity.pdbx_description
1 polymer ?
#
loop_
_entity_poly.entity_id
_entity_poly.type
_entity_poly.pdbx_seq_one_letter_code
_entity_poly.pdbx_strand_id
1 'polypeptide(L)'
;MSLKKKIVSLVLALVLLVPMGLSVAPQSAQAADVNVVVNGQALQSDQSAVIYNGRTMVPLRPIFEALGCDVEWINEYNSITGYDPQTNIVMGLIVDQPTLFAADFNEWSRYEQNPTSQATKNFMRENTKTIDVPPMLLSGRTMVPTRVISEAIGCSVEWDNATRTVYINR
;
A
#
# COMPACT_ATOMS: atom_id res chain seq x y z
N MET A 1 -0.51 8.15 -23.29
CA MET A 1 -1.60 7.61 -22.42
C MET A 1 -1.39 8.17 -21.02
N SER A 2 -2.44 8.64 -20.34
CA SER A 2 -2.29 9.26 -19.01
C SER A 2 -1.79 8.24 -17.98
N LEU A 3 -0.97 8.67 -17.00
CA LEU A 3 -0.50 7.87 -15.87
C LEU A 3 -1.66 7.11 -15.19
N LYS A 4 -2.81 7.78 -15.04
CA LYS A 4 -4.03 7.18 -14.47
C LYS A 4 -4.50 5.91 -15.22
N LYS A 5 -4.49 5.91 -16.56
CA LYS A 5 -4.86 4.73 -17.35
C LYS A 5 -3.88 3.58 -17.16
N LYS A 6 -2.59 3.88 -16.99
CA LYS A 6 -1.56 2.88 -16.74
C LYS A 6 -1.73 2.22 -15.37
N ILE A 7 -2.06 3.02 -14.35
CA ILE A 7 -2.31 2.55 -12.99
C ILE A 7 -3.55 1.64 -12.93
N VAL A 8 -4.63 1.97 -13.65
CA VAL A 8 -5.83 1.10 -13.71
C VAL A 8 -5.51 -0.28 -14.29
N SER A 9 -4.64 -0.35 -15.30
CA SER A 9 -4.19 -1.63 -15.87
C SER A 9 -3.44 -2.51 -14.85
N LEU A 10 -2.70 -1.89 -13.93
CA LEU A 10 -2.03 -2.60 -12.82
C LEU A 10 -3.05 -3.34 -11.94
N VAL A 11 -4.12 -2.66 -11.56
CA VAL A 11 -5.16 -3.24 -10.68
C VAL A 11 -5.84 -4.44 -11.35
N LEU A 12 -6.15 -4.34 -12.64
CA LEU A 12 -6.76 -5.45 -13.36
C LEU A 12 -5.86 -6.69 -13.37
N ALA A 13 -4.56 -6.52 -13.55
CA ALA A 13 -3.62 -7.63 -13.52
C ALA A 13 -3.47 -8.22 -12.10
N LEU A 14 -3.50 -7.37 -11.07
CA LEU A 14 -3.39 -7.80 -9.67
C LEU A 14 -4.61 -8.64 -9.24
N VAL A 15 -5.82 -8.23 -9.63
CA VAL A 15 -7.07 -8.98 -9.32
C VAL A 15 -7.04 -10.40 -9.89
N LEU A 16 -6.43 -10.60 -11.07
CA LEU A 16 -6.33 -11.92 -11.69
C LEU A 16 -5.37 -12.90 -10.99
N LEU A 17 -4.53 -12.40 -10.09
CA LEU A 17 -3.56 -13.21 -9.34
C LEU A 17 -4.05 -13.64 -7.95
N VAL A 18 -5.16 -13.09 -7.46
CA VAL A 18 -5.67 -13.39 -6.12
C VAL A 18 -6.28 -14.78 -6.09
N PRO A 19 -5.76 -15.73 -5.29
CA PRO A 19 -6.42 -17.01 -5.08
C PRO A 19 -7.73 -16.81 -4.32
N MET A 20 -8.82 -17.32 -4.87
CA MET A 20 -10.12 -17.34 -4.17
C MET A 20 -10.02 -18.23 -2.93
N GLY A 21 -10.03 -17.63 -1.76
CA GLY A 21 -10.21 -18.36 -0.51
C GLY A 21 -9.45 -17.80 0.69
N LEU A 22 -10.17 -17.17 1.54
CA LEU A 22 -10.19 -17.12 3.01
C LEU A 22 -10.69 -15.74 3.45
N SER A 23 -11.98 -15.66 3.73
CA SER A 23 -12.55 -14.53 4.47
C SER A 23 -12.03 -14.57 5.90
N VAL A 24 -11.09 -13.71 6.23
CA VAL A 24 -10.72 -13.43 7.62
C VAL A 24 -11.72 -12.39 8.15
N ALA A 25 -12.48 -12.75 9.17
CA ALA A 25 -13.37 -11.81 9.83
C ALA A 25 -12.57 -10.61 10.38
N PRO A 26 -13.07 -9.37 10.24
CA PRO A 26 -12.36 -8.20 10.76
C PRO A 26 -12.29 -8.28 12.29
N GLN A 27 -11.09 -8.43 12.84
CA GLN A 27 -10.86 -8.24 14.27
C GLN A 27 -10.88 -6.73 14.56
N SER A 28 -11.61 -6.34 15.61
CA SER A 28 -11.71 -4.94 16.00
C SER A 28 -10.33 -4.32 16.24
N ALA A 29 -10.01 -3.28 15.48
CA ALA A 29 -8.80 -2.50 15.70
C ALA A 29 -8.92 -1.75 17.04
N GLN A 30 -7.96 -1.95 17.93
CA GLN A 30 -7.88 -1.23 19.20
C GLN A 30 -7.17 0.09 18.94
N ALA A 31 -7.90 1.20 19.06
CA ALA A 31 -7.33 2.52 18.92
C ALA A 31 -6.29 2.73 20.05
N ALA A 32 -5.04 2.85 19.69
CA ALA A 32 -3.99 3.31 20.57
C ALA A 32 -3.44 4.59 19.97
N ASP A 33 -3.23 5.62 20.80
CA ASP A 33 -2.61 6.86 20.34
C ASP A 33 -1.20 6.56 19.83
N VAL A 34 -1.07 6.44 18.52
CA VAL A 34 0.19 6.26 17.82
C VAL A 34 0.46 7.51 17.01
N ASN A 35 1.59 8.13 17.29
CA ASN A 35 2.06 9.26 16.51
C ASN A 35 2.79 8.79 15.26
N VAL A 36 2.69 9.55 14.18
CA VAL A 36 3.41 9.31 12.95
C VAL A 36 4.17 10.56 12.56
N VAL A 37 5.45 10.41 12.26
CA VAL A 37 6.34 11.49 11.84
C VAL A 37 6.93 11.08 10.49
N VAL A 38 6.77 11.93 9.47
CA VAL A 38 7.30 11.71 8.12
C VAL A 38 8.32 12.80 7.81
N ASN A 39 9.56 12.41 7.54
CA ASN A 39 10.67 13.34 7.27
C ASN A 39 10.78 14.45 8.33
N GLY A 40 10.65 14.08 9.62
CA GLY A 40 10.72 15.00 10.74
C GLY A 40 9.47 15.85 11.02
N GLN A 41 8.41 15.70 10.23
CA GLN A 41 7.15 16.43 10.42
C GLN A 41 6.03 15.50 10.91
N ALA A 42 5.28 15.96 11.91
CA ALA A 42 4.11 15.21 12.39
C ALA A 42 3.05 15.09 11.30
N LEU A 43 2.64 13.87 11.03
CA LEU A 43 1.62 13.58 10.02
C LEU A 43 0.26 14.10 10.48
N GLN A 44 -0.36 14.93 9.65
CA GLN A 44 -1.73 15.38 9.87
C GLN A 44 -2.69 14.41 9.19
N SER A 45 -3.61 13.85 9.95
CA SER A 45 -4.63 12.93 9.42
C SER A 45 -5.90 13.02 10.25
N ASP A 46 -7.05 12.90 9.61
CA ASP A 46 -8.36 12.80 10.26
C ASP A 46 -8.65 11.40 10.85
N GLN A 47 -7.83 10.41 10.51
CA GLN A 47 -7.85 9.09 11.10
C GLN A 47 -6.50 8.80 11.76
N SER A 48 -6.52 8.53 13.05
CA SER A 48 -5.31 8.15 13.80
C SER A 48 -4.76 6.81 13.35
N ALA A 49 -3.45 6.64 13.49
CA ALA A 49 -2.81 5.33 13.37
C ALA A 49 -3.31 4.39 14.48
N VAL A 50 -3.39 3.10 14.20
CA VAL A 50 -3.85 2.07 15.15
C VAL A 50 -2.89 0.90 15.20
N ILE A 51 -2.86 0.18 16.31
CA ILE A 51 -2.17 -1.12 16.38
C ILE A 51 -3.20 -2.21 16.07
N TYR A 52 -2.94 -3.00 15.05
CA TYR A 52 -3.76 -4.13 14.66
C TYR A 52 -2.88 -5.35 14.39
N ASN A 53 -3.17 -6.47 15.03
CA ASN A 53 -2.37 -7.70 14.94
C ASN A 53 -0.86 -7.47 15.14
N GLY A 54 -0.49 -6.59 16.08
CA GLY A 54 0.91 -6.26 16.37
C GLY A 54 1.60 -5.41 15.31
N ARG A 55 0.86 -4.84 14.37
CA ARG A 55 1.39 -3.92 13.34
C ARG A 55 0.76 -2.54 13.49
N THR A 56 1.57 -1.52 13.27
CA THR A 56 1.07 -0.15 13.17
C THR A 56 0.44 0.02 11.81
N MET A 57 -0.87 0.26 11.82
CA MET A 57 -1.66 0.57 10.65
C MET A 57 -1.88 2.07 10.58
N VAL A 58 -1.65 2.64 9.42
CA VAL A 58 -1.74 4.09 9.18
C VAL A 58 -2.64 4.38 7.99
N PRO A 59 -3.32 5.53 7.96
CA PRO A 59 -4.08 5.91 6.79
C PRO A 59 -3.13 6.14 5.62
N LEU A 60 -3.36 5.43 4.53
CA LEU A 60 -2.46 5.37 3.38
C LEU A 60 -2.23 6.74 2.74
N ARG A 61 -3.32 7.45 2.41
CA ARG A 61 -3.26 8.69 1.63
C ARG A 61 -2.39 9.76 2.28
N PRO A 62 -2.57 10.14 3.57
CA PRO A 62 -1.74 11.15 4.21
C PRO A 62 -0.24 10.85 4.18
N ILE A 63 0.15 9.58 4.34
CA ILE A 63 1.57 9.19 4.29
C ILE A 63 2.12 9.34 2.88
N PHE A 64 1.41 8.86 1.87
CA PHE A 64 1.85 8.95 0.49
C PHE A 64 1.97 10.39 0.01
N GLU A 65 0.99 11.22 0.37
CA GLU A 65 1.04 12.67 0.07
C GLU A 65 2.23 13.34 0.77
N ALA A 66 2.49 13.01 2.04
CA ALA A 66 3.65 13.54 2.78
C ALA A 66 5.00 13.07 2.20
N LEU A 67 5.04 11.92 1.53
CA LEU A 67 6.22 11.40 0.84
C LEU A 67 6.31 11.87 -0.63
N GLY A 68 5.34 12.64 -1.11
CA GLY A 68 5.30 13.13 -2.50
C GLY A 68 4.89 12.06 -3.52
N CYS A 69 4.18 11.03 -3.08
CA CYS A 69 3.68 9.95 -3.94
C CYS A 69 2.25 10.24 -4.42
N ASP A 70 1.93 9.79 -5.62
CA ASP A 70 0.57 9.80 -6.15
C ASP A 70 -0.20 8.57 -5.63
N VAL A 71 -1.47 8.75 -5.25
CA VAL A 71 -2.35 7.68 -4.77
C VAL A 71 -3.71 7.74 -5.45
N GLU A 72 -4.19 6.60 -5.92
CA GLU A 72 -5.51 6.46 -6.50
C GLU A 72 -6.26 5.28 -5.86
N TRP A 73 -7.54 5.49 -5.53
CA TRP A 73 -8.48 4.46 -5.10
C TRP A 73 -9.31 3.99 -6.29
N ILE A 74 -9.39 2.68 -6.50
CA ILE A 74 -10.16 2.06 -7.59
C ILE A 74 -11.34 1.30 -6.97
N ASN A 75 -12.52 1.93 -7.01
CA ASN A 75 -13.75 1.40 -6.38
C ASN A 75 -14.13 0.01 -6.89
N GLU A 76 -13.97 -0.25 -8.18
CA GLU A 76 -14.37 -1.50 -8.83
C GLU A 76 -13.70 -2.74 -8.20
N TYR A 77 -12.47 -2.57 -7.70
CA TYR A 77 -11.65 -3.67 -7.18
C TYR A 77 -11.34 -3.53 -5.68
N ASN A 78 -11.90 -2.54 -4.98
CA ASN A 78 -11.52 -2.19 -3.61
C ASN A 78 -10.00 -2.13 -3.43
N SER A 79 -9.33 -1.47 -4.36
CA SER A 79 -7.88 -1.49 -4.46
C SER A 79 -7.28 -0.10 -4.48
N ILE A 80 -6.03 -0.05 -4.07
CA ILE A 80 -5.21 1.15 -4.06
C ILE A 80 -4.06 0.96 -5.02
N THR A 81 -3.76 1.99 -5.78
CA THR A 81 -2.52 2.09 -6.54
C THR A 81 -1.75 3.30 -6.07
N GLY A 82 -0.44 3.16 -5.97
CA GLY A 82 0.48 4.22 -5.62
C GLY A 82 1.59 4.32 -6.66
N TYR A 83 2.07 5.53 -6.86
CA TYR A 83 3.27 5.78 -7.66
C TYR A 83 4.18 6.76 -6.95
N ASP A 84 5.43 6.38 -6.80
CA ASP A 84 6.48 7.21 -6.26
C ASP A 84 7.36 7.75 -7.40
N PRO A 85 7.28 9.05 -7.71
CA PRO A 85 8.07 9.64 -8.79
C PRO A 85 9.57 9.73 -8.48
N GLN A 86 9.98 9.64 -7.21
CA GLN A 86 11.39 9.74 -6.81
C GLN A 86 12.13 8.41 -7.02
N THR A 87 11.50 7.31 -6.68
CA THR A 87 12.08 5.95 -6.86
C THR A 87 11.60 5.27 -8.13
N ASN A 88 10.64 5.87 -8.84
CA ASN A 88 9.98 5.29 -10.00
C ASN A 88 9.28 3.95 -9.69
N ILE A 89 8.83 3.76 -8.46
CA ILE A 89 8.13 2.55 -8.03
C ILE A 89 6.62 2.74 -8.17
N VAL A 90 5.97 1.79 -8.82
CA VAL A 90 4.52 1.61 -8.80
C VAL A 90 4.15 0.49 -7.84
N MET A 91 3.06 0.65 -7.10
CA MET A 91 2.57 -0.38 -6.18
C MET A 91 1.07 -0.56 -6.28
N GLY A 92 0.61 -1.73 -5.87
CA GLY A 92 -0.79 -2.10 -5.83
C GLY A 92 -1.13 -2.91 -4.59
N LEU A 93 -2.28 -2.59 -4.00
CA LEU A 93 -2.85 -3.25 -2.83
C LEU A 93 -4.33 -3.47 -3.06
N ILE A 94 -4.85 -4.57 -2.54
CA ILE A 94 -6.30 -4.85 -2.51
C ILE A 94 -6.71 -4.96 -1.04
N VAL A 95 -7.80 -4.30 -0.67
CA VAL A 95 -8.33 -4.38 0.71
C VAL A 95 -8.64 -5.84 1.05
N ASP A 96 -8.34 -6.23 2.28
CA ASP A 96 -8.50 -7.58 2.82
C ASP A 96 -7.66 -8.68 2.13
N GLN A 97 -6.76 -8.30 1.20
CA GLN A 97 -5.82 -9.24 0.59
C GLN A 97 -4.40 -9.05 1.16
N PRO A 98 -3.76 -10.14 1.66
CA PRO A 98 -2.44 -10.04 2.28
C PRO A 98 -1.32 -10.02 1.23
N THR A 99 -1.44 -9.17 0.24
CA THR A 99 -0.46 -9.05 -0.85
C THR A 99 -0.14 -7.60 -1.15
N LEU A 100 1.12 -7.34 -1.47
CA LEU A 100 1.62 -6.08 -2.00
C LEU A 100 2.37 -6.35 -3.30
N PHE A 101 1.90 -5.75 -4.38
CA PHE A 101 2.68 -5.61 -5.61
C PHE A 101 3.55 -4.36 -5.53
N ALA A 102 4.83 -4.45 -5.92
CA ALA A 102 5.70 -3.29 -6.08
C ALA A 102 6.76 -3.59 -7.15
N ALA A 103 6.90 -2.70 -8.13
CA ALA A 103 7.84 -2.83 -9.24
C ALA A 103 8.29 -1.48 -9.79
N ASP A 104 9.41 -1.46 -10.52
CA ASP A 104 9.80 -0.31 -11.33
C ASP A 104 8.71 0.00 -12.37
N PHE A 105 8.33 1.27 -12.48
CA PHE A 105 7.25 1.69 -13.38
C PHE A 105 7.60 1.50 -14.86
N ASN A 106 8.86 1.68 -15.25
CA ASN A 106 9.27 1.46 -16.64
C ASN A 106 9.23 -0.04 -17.00
N GLU A 107 9.55 -0.91 -16.04
CA GLU A 107 9.39 -2.36 -16.24
C GLU A 107 7.92 -2.72 -16.33
N TRP A 108 7.09 -2.26 -15.38
CA TRP A 108 5.65 -2.49 -15.40
C TRP A 108 5.01 -2.03 -16.72
N SER A 109 5.39 -0.85 -17.24
CA SER A 109 4.80 -0.28 -18.45
C SER A 109 4.96 -1.13 -19.72
N ARG A 110 5.89 -2.09 -19.71
CA ARG A 110 6.06 -3.05 -20.81
C ARG A 110 4.97 -4.13 -20.82
N TYR A 111 4.38 -4.41 -19.67
CA TYR A 111 3.39 -5.47 -19.48
C TYR A 111 1.95 -4.97 -19.42
N GLU A 112 1.72 -3.70 -19.13
CA GLU A 112 0.38 -3.13 -18.91
C GLU A 112 -0.55 -3.22 -20.13
N GLN A 113 0.00 -3.29 -21.34
CA GLN A 113 -0.78 -3.33 -22.58
C GLN A 113 -1.48 -4.69 -22.80
N ASN A 114 -1.01 -5.74 -22.15
CA ASN A 114 -1.62 -7.07 -22.21
C ASN A 114 -1.66 -7.72 -20.82
N PRO A 115 -2.56 -7.26 -19.93
CA PRO A 115 -2.60 -7.69 -18.53
C PRO A 115 -2.93 -9.17 -18.34
N THR A 116 -3.50 -9.84 -19.33
CA THR A 116 -3.88 -11.25 -19.24
C THR A 116 -2.81 -12.20 -19.81
N SER A 117 -1.74 -11.65 -20.39
CA SER A 117 -0.66 -12.47 -20.96
C SER A 117 0.08 -13.30 -19.89
N GLN A 118 0.65 -14.42 -20.29
CA GLN A 118 1.45 -15.23 -19.37
C GLN A 118 2.69 -14.48 -18.88
N ALA A 119 3.29 -13.62 -19.71
CA ALA A 119 4.42 -12.78 -19.33
C ALA A 119 4.04 -11.80 -18.23
N THR A 120 2.91 -11.11 -18.37
CA THR A 120 2.39 -10.21 -17.34
C THR A 120 2.08 -10.94 -16.03
N LYS A 121 1.45 -12.10 -16.09
CA LYS A 121 1.16 -12.91 -14.90
C LYS A 121 2.44 -13.34 -14.18
N ASN A 122 3.49 -13.71 -14.91
CA ASN A 122 4.78 -14.06 -14.33
C ASN A 122 5.43 -12.84 -13.68
N PHE A 123 5.48 -11.71 -14.37
CA PHE A 123 6.01 -10.46 -13.83
C PHE A 123 5.28 -10.02 -12.54
N MET A 124 3.94 -10.06 -12.55
CA MET A 124 3.13 -9.75 -11.37
C MET A 124 3.47 -10.68 -10.19
N ARG A 125 3.55 -11.99 -10.44
CA ARG A 125 3.88 -12.96 -9.40
C ARG A 125 5.27 -12.73 -8.80
N GLU A 126 6.27 -12.39 -9.62
CA GLU A 126 7.64 -12.13 -9.18
C GLU A 126 7.76 -10.84 -8.36
N ASN A 127 6.92 -9.85 -8.64
CA ASN A 127 6.91 -8.55 -7.97
C ASN A 127 5.80 -8.42 -6.90
N THR A 128 5.10 -9.51 -6.59
CA THR A 128 4.09 -9.55 -5.52
C THR A 128 4.64 -10.32 -4.33
N LYS A 129 4.60 -9.72 -3.15
CA LYS A 129 4.95 -10.35 -1.88
C LYS A 129 3.74 -10.50 -0.97
N THR A 130 3.74 -11.55 -0.16
CA THR A 130 2.77 -11.71 0.93
C THR A 130 3.14 -10.78 2.06
N ILE A 131 2.13 -10.15 2.66
CA ILE A 131 2.25 -9.32 3.86
C ILE A 131 1.45 -9.95 4.99
N ASP A 132 1.90 -9.75 6.23
CA ASP A 132 1.32 -10.43 7.39
C ASP A 132 -0.03 -9.84 7.85
N VAL A 133 -0.26 -8.57 7.59
CA VAL A 133 -1.54 -7.90 7.87
C VAL A 133 -2.01 -7.20 6.58
N PRO A 134 -3.21 -7.56 6.08
CA PRO A 134 -3.73 -6.95 4.87
C PRO A 134 -4.13 -5.48 5.10
N PRO A 135 -4.22 -4.68 4.02
CA PRO A 135 -4.90 -3.39 4.06
C PRO A 135 -6.35 -3.58 4.52
N MET A 136 -6.85 -2.65 5.31
CA MET A 136 -8.23 -2.71 5.80
C MET A 136 -8.92 -1.35 5.73
N LEU A 137 -10.25 -1.35 5.72
CA LEU A 137 -11.04 -0.11 5.83
C LEU A 137 -11.37 0.15 7.31
N LEU A 138 -11.05 1.36 7.79
CA LEU A 138 -11.43 1.84 9.11
C LEU A 138 -12.02 3.24 8.99
N SER A 139 -13.26 3.44 9.41
CA SER A 139 -13.96 4.73 9.33
C SER A 139 -13.89 5.39 7.94
N GLY A 140 -13.98 4.58 6.87
CA GLY A 140 -13.89 5.07 5.48
C GLY A 140 -12.47 5.43 5.03
N ARG A 141 -11.43 5.10 5.79
CA ARG A 141 -10.02 5.27 5.41
C ARG A 141 -9.36 3.92 5.20
N THR A 142 -8.55 3.83 4.16
CA THR A 142 -7.71 2.64 3.94
C THR A 142 -6.50 2.70 4.85
N MET A 143 -6.42 1.74 5.76
CA MET A 143 -5.31 1.56 6.67
C MET A 143 -4.35 0.51 6.13
N VAL A 144 -3.06 0.77 6.22
CA VAL A 144 -2.01 -0.12 5.69
C VAL A 144 -0.90 -0.34 6.72
N PRO A 145 -0.21 -1.50 6.69
CA PRO A 145 0.93 -1.75 7.55
C PRO A 145 2.08 -0.79 7.19
N THR A 146 2.41 0.13 8.09
CA THR A 146 3.35 1.23 7.85
C THR A 146 4.67 0.77 7.25
N ARG A 147 5.32 -0.19 7.91
CA ARG A 147 6.67 -0.64 7.53
C ARG A 147 6.71 -1.20 6.12
N VAL A 148 5.82 -2.13 5.82
CA VAL A 148 5.82 -2.85 4.53
C VAL A 148 5.65 -1.89 3.35
N ILE A 149 4.79 -0.89 3.51
CA ILE A 149 4.51 0.08 2.45
C ILE A 149 5.65 1.08 2.29
N SER A 150 6.16 1.62 3.40
CA SER A 150 7.23 2.61 3.37
C SER A 150 8.55 2.02 2.84
N GLU A 151 8.89 0.79 3.27
CA GLU A 151 10.07 0.10 2.77
C GLU A 151 9.97 -0.24 1.27
N ALA A 152 8.76 -0.51 0.76
CA ALA A 152 8.55 -0.79 -0.66
C ALA A 152 8.93 0.39 -1.59
N ILE A 153 8.91 1.62 -1.06
CA ILE A 153 9.33 2.84 -1.76
C ILE A 153 10.68 3.38 -1.24
N GLY A 154 11.44 2.53 -0.54
CA GLY A 154 12.80 2.86 -0.12
C GLY A 154 12.91 3.76 1.12
N CYS A 155 11.83 3.95 1.89
CA CYS A 155 11.88 4.66 3.16
C CYS A 155 12.36 3.75 4.30
N SER A 156 13.06 4.32 5.28
CA SER A 156 13.31 3.70 6.57
C SER A 156 12.12 3.88 7.51
N VAL A 157 11.87 2.90 8.37
CA VAL A 157 10.79 2.95 9.36
C VAL A 157 11.32 2.53 10.73
N GLU A 158 11.22 3.43 11.69
CA GLU A 158 11.63 3.23 13.07
C GLU A 158 10.43 3.35 14.00
N TRP A 159 10.42 2.57 15.08
CA TRP A 159 9.41 2.63 16.13
C TRP A 159 10.06 3.05 17.44
N ASP A 160 9.58 4.15 18.02
CA ASP A 160 9.91 4.55 19.39
C ASP A 160 8.80 4.11 20.34
N ASN A 161 9.12 3.13 21.17
CA ASN A 161 8.17 2.59 22.14
C ASN A 161 7.88 3.55 23.31
N ALA A 162 8.80 4.44 23.65
CA ALA A 162 8.62 5.38 24.77
C ALA A 162 7.61 6.46 24.43
N THR A 163 7.66 6.98 23.21
CA THR A 163 6.73 8.02 22.71
C THR A 163 5.59 7.46 21.88
N ARG A 164 5.58 6.13 21.60
CA ARG A 164 4.63 5.45 20.72
C ARG A 164 4.57 6.12 19.34
N THR A 165 5.73 6.41 18.80
CA THR A 165 5.88 7.15 17.54
C THR A 165 6.50 6.27 16.45
N VAL A 166 5.91 6.29 15.27
CA VAL A 166 6.53 5.77 14.05
C VAL A 166 7.22 6.92 13.33
N TYR A 167 8.48 6.75 13.03
CA TYR A 167 9.27 7.64 12.18
C TYR A 167 9.45 7.01 10.81
N ILE A 168 9.09 7.74 9.76
CA ILE A 168 9.24 7.35 8.36
C ILE A 168 10.16 8.38 7.72
N ASN A 169 11.30 7.96 7.23
CA ASN A 169 12.29 8.85 6.64
C ASN A 169 12.75 8.34 5.27
N ARG A 170 12.93 9.28 4.40
CA ARG A 170 13.47 9.05 3.07
C ARG A 170 14.84 9.73 2.95
#